data_3f9f0319fe4094ca4e4ef725e1b44849
#
_entry.id   3f9f0319fe4094ca4e4ef725e1b44849
#
_cell.length_a   1.000
_cell.length_b   1.000
_cell.length_c   1.000
_cell.angle_alpha   90.00
_cell.angle_beta   90.00
_cell.angle_gamma   90.00
#
_symmetry.space_group_name_H-M   'P 1'
#
loop_
_entity.id
_entity.type
_entity.pdbx_description
1 polymer ?
#
loop_
_entity_poly.entity_id
_entity_poly.type
_entity_poly.pdbx_seq_one_letter_code
_entity_poly.pdbx_strand_id
1 'polypeptide(L)'
;MDIETLAAERPEALARIGIDPLEGITPAVAHRIVEAAGFEAGPLADEVAAVIERLWEVFTAEDATLVEVNPLVKATDGRIIALDGKVTLDDNSRFRHPAHAELVDNAATDPLEARAREAGLNYVRLEGEVGVLGNGAGLVMSTLDVVAGAGERHGGMKPANFLDLGGGSSAEVMATGLEVVASDPQVRAILVNVFGGITSCDTVAQGIVTAVESLGGLPKPVVVRLDGNNADTGRAILADAAIEGVTVVDTMDGAADVVTAIAEKISGRPAGKEA
;
A
#
# COMPACT_ATOMS: atom_id res chain seq x y z
N MET A 1 -4.76 -8.68 22.06
CA MET A 1 -3.34 -9.06 22.28
C MET A 1 -2.77 -9.28 20.91
N ASP A 2 -1.63 -8.69 20.64
CA ASP A 2 -0.93 -8.81 19.36
C ASP A 2 -0.36 -10.24 19.21
N ILE A 3 -0.64 -10.91 18.07
CA ILE A 3 -0.27 -12.31 17.87
C ILE A 3 1.24 -12.49 17.64
N GLU A 4 1.91 -11.47 17.11
CA GLU A 4 3.35 -11.50 16.88
C GLU A 4 4.10 -11.38 18.20
N THR A 5 3.65 -10.50 19.06
CA THR A 5 4.14 -10.39 20.45
C THR A 5 3.91 -11.69 21.22
N LEU A 6 2.72 -12.30 21.11
CA LEU A 6 2.41 -13.57 21.74
C LEU A 6 3.32 -14.70 21.22
N ALA A 7 3.56 -14.74 19.91
CA ALA A 7 4.44 -15.74 19.30
C ALA A 7 5.90 -15.62 19.74
N ALA A 8 6.36 -14.39 20.04
CA ALA A 8 7.71 -14.13 20.53
C ALA A 8 7.86 -14.42 22.05
N GLU A 9 6.89 -14.01 22.86
CA GLU A 9 6.97 -14.11 24.32
C GLU A 9 6.50 -15.45 24.89
N ARG A 10 5.50 -16.07 24.23
CA ARG A 10 4.91 -17.35 24.66
C ARG A 10 4.59 -18.25 23.47
N PRO A 11 5.62 -18.78 22.77
CA PRO A 11 5.42 -19.60 21.57
C PRO A 11 4.56 -20.86 21.83
N GLU A 12 4.54 -21.37 23.07
CA GLU A 12 3.71 -22.52 23.46
C GLU A 12 2.20 -22.20 23.51
N ALA A 13 1.82 -20.92 23.53
CA ALA A 13 0.43 -20.50 23.51
C ALA A 13 -0.14 -20.39 22.08
N LEU A 14 0.69 -20.62 21.06
CA LEU A 14 0.34 -20.52 19.65
C LEU A 14 0.56 -21.85 18.93
N ALA A 15 -0.51 -22.50 18.47
CA ALA A 15 -0.42 -23.65 17.58
C ALA A 15 -0.40 -23.19 16.11
N ARG A 16 0.63 -23.59 15.35
CA ARG A 16 0.75 -23.30 13.93
C ARG A 16 0.73 -24.60 13.13
N ILE A 17 -0.32 -24.77 12.33
CA ILE A 17 -0.56 -25.98 11.53
C ILE A 17 -0.53 -25.62 10.05
N GLY A 18 0.41 -26.23 9.31
CA GLY A 18 0.44 -26.10 7.85
C GLY A 18 -0.68 -26.93 7.21
N ILE A 19 -1.35 -26.35 6.22
CA ILE A 19 -2.40 -27.02 5.45
C ILE A 19 -1.90 -27.20 4.00
N ASP A 20 -2.00 -28.42 3.49
CA ASP A 20 -1.77 -28.65 2.05
C ASP A 20 -2.92 -28.03 1.25
N PRO A 21 -2.67 -27.09 0.34
CA PRO A 21 -3.72 -26.41 -0.41
C PRO A 21 -4.49 -27.37 -1.34
N LEU A 22 -3.93 -28.53 -1.71
CA LEU A 22 -4.59 -29.51 -2.56
C LEU A 22 -5.53 -30.42 -1.77
N GLU A 23 -5.23 -30.69 -0.51
CA GLU A 23 -6.06 -31.50 0.38
C GLU A 23 -7.06 -30.66 1.17
N GLY A 24 -6.69 -29.44 1.51
CA GLY A 24 -7.50 -28.53 2.30
C GLY A 24 -7.69 -28.95 3.78
N ILE A 25 -8.71 -28.38 4.41
CA ILE A 25 -9.08 -28.74 5.77
C ILE A 25 -10.16 -29.83 5.72
N THR A 26 -9.73 -31.08 5.89
CA THR A 26 -10.62 -32.22 6.10
C THR A 26 -11.06 -32.29 7.58
N PRO A 27 -12.12 -33.02 7.94
CA PRO A 27 -12.51 -33.24 9.35
C PRO A 27 -11.36 -33.72 10.24
N ALA A 28 -10.48 -34.57 9.71
CA ALA A 28 -9.31 -35.05 10.45
C ALA A 28 -8.28 -33.94 10.70
N VAL A 29 -8.09 -33.04 9.72
CA VAL A 29 -7.21 -31.86 9.86
C VAL A 29 -7.82 -30.86 10.85
N ALA A 30 -9.13 -30.60 10.77
CA ALA A 30 -9.83 -29.71 11.69
C ALA A 30 -9.70 -30.20 13.15
N HIS A 31 -9.93 -31.48 13.43
CA HIS A 31 -9.74 -32.04 14.76
C HIS A 31 -8.28 -31.94 15.25
N ARG A 32 -7.29 -32.17 14.38
CA ARG A 32 -5.88 -31.99 14.73
C ARG A 32 -5.56 -30.55 15.13
N ILE A 33 -6.17 -29.56 14.47
CA ILE A 33 -6.02 -28.14 14.82
C ILE A 33 -6.62 -27.86 16.19
N VAL A 34 -7.82 -28.39 16.46
CA VAL A 34 -8.55 -28.25 17.72
C VAL A 34 -7.78 -28.89 18.89
N GLU A 35 -7.22 -30.08 18.70
CA GLU A 35 -6.36 -30.75 19.66
C GLU A 35 -5.09 -29.94 19.95
N ALA A 36 -4.42 -29.43 18.90
CA ALA A 36 -3.24 -28.58 19.04
C ALA A 36 -3.53 -27.26 19.78
N ALA A 37 -4.77 -26.75 19.70
CA ALA A 37 -5.24 -25.60 20.47
C ALA A 37 -5.62 -25.94 21.93
N GLY A 38 -5.45 -27.22 22.36
CA GLY A 38 -5.65 -27.66 23.74
C GLY A 38 -7.08 -28.04 24.08
N PHE A 39 -7.96 -28.31 23.13
CA PHE A 39 -9.29 -28.83 23.40
C PHE A 39 -9.25 -30.36 23.60
N GLU A 40 -9.92 -30.81 24.63
CA GLU A 40 -10.14 -32.25 24.84
C GLU A 40 -11.20 -32.80 23.87
N ALA A 41 -11.03 -34.05 23.43
CA ALA A 41 -11.98 -34.69 22.55
C ALA A 41 -13.39 -34.73 23.17
N GLY A 42 -14.40 -34.39 22.38
CA GLY A 42 -15.79 -34.36 22.79
C GLY A 42 -16.65 -33.38 22.02
N PRO A 43 -17.93 -33.21 22.35
CA PRO A 43 -18.87 -32.39 21.57
C PRO A 43 -18.41 -30.94 21.34
N LEU A 44 -17.69 -30.36 22.30
CA LEU A 44 -17.14 -29.01 22.14
C LEU A 44 -16.04 -28.95 21.05
N ALA A 45 -15.15 -29.94 21.04
CA ALA A 45 -14.11 -30.08 20.02
C ALA A 45 -14.72 -30.28 18.63
N ASP A 46 -15.79 -31.06 18.53
CA ASP A 46 -16.51 -31.31 17.27
C ASP A 46 -17.15 -30.01 16.74
N GLU A 47 -17.75 -29.19 17.59
CA GLU A 47 -18.32 -27.89 17.21
C GLU A 47 -17.24 -26.90 16.76
N VAL A 48 -16.09 -26.84 17.44
CA VAL A 48 -14.97 -25.98 17.07
C VAL A 48 -14.36 -26.46 15.74
N ALA A 49 -14.23 -27.77 15.54
CA ALA A 49 -13.75 -28.34 14.26
C ALA A 49 -14.67 -27.93 13.09
N ALA A 50 -15.98 -27.99 13.29
CA ALA A 50 -16.95 -27.56 12.28
C ALA A 50 -16.85 -26.05 11.96
N VAL A 51 -16.47 -25.20 12.91
CA VAL A 51 -16.18 -23.79 12.64
C VAL A 51 -14.93 -23.67 11.77
N ILE A 52 -13.85 -24.39 12.07
CA ILE A 52 -12.60 -24.37 11.29
C ILE A 52 -12.87 -24.80 9.84
N GLU A 53 -13.67 -25.84 9.63
CA GLU A 53 -14.06 -26.28 8.28
C GLU A 53 -14.80 -25.17 7.52
N ARG A 54 -15.73 -24.46 8.18
CA ARG A 54 -16.45 -23.33 7.58
C ARG A 54 -15.53 -22.14 7.26
N LEU A 55 -14.54 -21.84 8.12
CA LEU A 55 -13.57 -20.78 7.84
C LEU A 55 -12.73 -21.12 6.59
N TRP A 56 -12.37 -22.40 6.42
CA TRP A 56 -11.70 -22.88 5.22
C TRP A 56 -12.58 -22.78 3.98
N GLU A 57 -13.86 -23.09 4.10
CA GLU A 57 -14.85 -22.96 3.02
C GLU A 57 -14.95 -21.49 2.56
N VAL A 58 -15.03 -20.53 3.50
CA VAL A 58 -15.01 -19.11 3.21
C VAL A 58 -13.69 -18.71 2.55
N PHE A 59 -12.54 -19.15 3.10
CA PHE A 59 -11.23 -18.84 2.57
C PHE A 59 -11.08 -19.23 1.10
N THR A 60 -11.54 -20.44 0.74
CA THR A 60 -11.39 -20.97 -0.62
C THR A 60 -12.49 -20.50 -1.58
N ALA A 61 -13.74 -20.38 -1.12
CA ALA A 61 -14.86 -20.01 -1.96
C ALA A 61 -14.86 -18.54 -2.35
N GLU A 62 -14.34 -17.68 -1.45
CA GLU A 62 -14.34 -16.22 -1.64
C GLU A 62 -12.96 -15.68 -2.08
N ASP A 63 -12.00 -16.55 -2.42
CA ASP A 63 -10.61 -16.14 -2.72
C ASP A 63 -10.03 -15.22 -1.64
N ALA A 64 -10.24 -15.58 -0.38
CA ALA A 64 -9.71 -14.79 0.73
C ALA A 64 -8.21 -15.04 0.92
N THR A 65 -7.48 -14.01 1.35
CA THR A 65 -6.08 -14.10 1.77
C THR A 65 -5.93 -14.18 3.29
N LEU A 66 -6.99 -13.83 4.01
CA LEU A 66 -7.12 -13.96 5.46
C LEU A 66 -8.58 -14.23 5.83
N VAL A 67 -8.79 -15.19 6.73
CA VAL A 67 -10.05 -15.36 7.46
C VAL A 67 -9.69 -15.54 8.92
N GLU A 68 -10.11 -14.63 9.77
CA GLU A 68 -9.81 -14.58 11.19
C GLU A 68 -11.11 -14.52 12.01
N VAL A 69 -11.16 -15.28 13.10
CA VAL A 69 -12.19 -15.15 14.13
C VAL A 69 -11.51 -14.91 15.47
N ASN A 70 -11.78 -13.75 16.08
CA ASN A 70 -11.12 -13.35 17.31
C ASN A 70 -12.01 -12.39 18.14
N PRO A 71 -12.65 -12.88 19.23
CA PRO A 71 -12.55 -14.24 19.75
C PRO A 71 -13.61 -15.21 19.21
N LEU A 72 -13.28 -16.51 19.26
CA LEU A 72 -14.25 -17.60 19.22
C LEU A 72 -14.64 -17.94 20.66
N VAL A 73 -15.93 -17.92 20.99
CA VAL A 73 -16.38 -18.09 22.37
C VAL A 73 -17.40 -19.21 22.52
N LYS A 74 -17.40 -19.84 23.69
CA LYS A 74 -18.47 -20.73 24.10
C LYS A 74 -19.51 -19.95 24.90
N ALA A 75 -20.74 -19.90 24.41
CA ALA A 75 -21.86 -19.27 25.07
C ALA A 75 -22.35 -20.13 26.27
N THR A 76 -23.14 -19.54 27.16
CA THR A 76 -23.68 -20.22 28.35
C THR A 76 -24.65 -21.35 28.01
N ASP A 77 -25.26 -21.32 26.84
CA ASP A 77 -26.13 -22.36 26.29
C ASP A 77 -25.37 -23.48 25.57
N GLY A 78 -24.01 -23.40 25.55
CA GLY A 78 -23.11 -24.39 24.98
C GLY A 78 -22.71 -24.13 23.52
N ARG A 79 -23.37 -23.23 22.81
CA ARG A 79 -23.03 -22.92 21.39
C ARG A 79 -21.66 -22.27 21.26
N ILE A 80 -20.99 -22.54 20.14
CA ILE A 80 -19.77 -21.85 19.74
C ILE A 80 -20.15 -20.68 18.86
N ILE A 81 -19.67 -19.48 19.18
CA ILE A 81 -20.00 -18.22 18.50
C ILE A 81 -18.73 -17.48 18.13
N ALA A 82 -18.61 -17.14 16.85
CA ALA A 82 -17.65 -16.12 16.38
C ALA A 82 -18.22 -14.75 16.77
N LEU A 83 -17.57 -14.07 17.72
CA LEU A 83 -18.01 -12.73 18.14
C LEU A 83 -17.57 -11.65 17.18
N ASP A 84 -16.42 -11.82 16.59
CA ASP A 84 -15.86 -10.93 15.56
C ASP A 84 -15.16 -11.76 14.50
N GLY A 85 -15.21 -11.28 13.26
CA GLY A 85 -14.59 -11.93 12.13
C GLY A 85 -13.98 -10.90 11.19
N LYS A 86 -12.76 -11.18 10.73
CA LYS A 86 -12.06 -10.37 9.73
C LYS A 86 -11.78 -11.24 8.51
N VAL A 87 -12.20 -10.76 7.35
CA VAL A 87 -11.92 -11.40 6.06
C VAL A 87 -11.23 -10.41 5.16
N THR A 88 -10.09 -10.80 4.59
CA THR A 88 -9.40 -10.05 3.54
C THR A 88 -9.54 -10.81 2.24
N LEU A 89 -10.15 -10.19 1.26
CA LEU A 89 -10.39 -10.76 -0.06
C LEU A 89 -9.25 -10.40 -1.01
N ASP A 90 -8.94 -11.29 -1.96
CA ASP A 90 -7.95 -11.01 -3.00
C ASP A 90 -8.57 -10.10 -4.08
N ASP A 91 -8.08 -8.88 -4.17
CA ASP A 91 -8.52 -7.91 -5.17
C ASP A 91 -8.29 -8.38 -6.61
N ASN A 92 -7.31 -9.25 -6.84
CA ASN A 92 -7.05 -9.82 -8.17
C ASN A 92 -8.12 -10.82 -8.60
N SER A 93 -8.92 -11.34 -7.67
CA SER A 93 -10.01 -12.28 -7.93
C SER A 93 -11.38 -11.61 -8.16
N ARG A 94 -11.49 -10.30 -8.06
CA ARG A 94 -12.75 -9.54 -8.19
C ARG A 94 -13.55 -9.87 -9.44
N PHE A 95 -12.89 -10.19 -10.55
CA PHE A 95 -13.56 -10.57 -11.78
C PHE A 95 -14.44 -11.83 -11.64
N ARG A 96 -14.16 -12.69 -10.65
CA ARG A 96 -14.96 -13.88 -10.32
C ARG A 96 -16.05 -13.60 -9.28
N HIS A 97 -15.91 -12.54 -8.51
CA HIS A 97 -16.75 -12.20 -7.36
C HIS A 97 -17.33 -10.78 -7.48
N PRO A 98 -18.21 -10.52 -8.46
CA PRO A 98 -18.77 -9.17 -8.65
C PRO A 98 -19.55 -8.66 -7.43
N ALA A 99 -20.11 -9.55 -6.61
CA ALA A 99 -20.81 -9.20 -5.38
C ALA A 99 -19.90 -8.59 -4.29
N HIS A 100 -18.59 -8.84 -4.34
CA HIS A 100 -17.64 -8.24 -3.38
C HIS A 100 -17.61 -6.70 -3.46
N ALA A 101 -18.00 -6.12 -4.60
CA ALA A 101 -18.10 -4.66 -4.73
C ALA A 101 -19.10 -4.03 -3.73
N GLU A 102 -20.11 -4.79 -3.29
CA GLU A 102 -21.11 -4.35 -2.31
C GLU A 102 -20.58 -4.40 -0.86
N LEU A 103 -19.46 -5.14 -0.62
CA LEU A 103 -18.87 -5.29 0.70
C LEU A 103 -17.84 -4.19 1.04
N VAL A 104 -17.56 -3.29 0.11
CA VAL A 104 -16.59 -2.21 0.32
C VAL A 104 -17.17 -1.20 1.32
N ASP A 105 -16.55 -1.10 2.48
CA ASP A 105 -16.85 -0.04 3.45
C ASP A 105 -16.13 1.25 3.07
N ASN A 106 -16.81 2.09 2.28
CA ASN A 106 -16.29 3.39 1.86
C ASN A 106 -16.09 4.35 3.04
N ALA A 107 -16.76 4.14 4.19
CA ALA A 107 -16.60 4.99 5.37
C ALA A 107 -15.30 4.68 6.14
N ALA A 108 -14.79 3.46 6.02
CA ALA A 108 -13.52 3.04 6.63
C ALA A 108 -12.29 3.27 5.72
N THR A 109 -12.51 3.57 4.43
CA THR A 109 -11.43 3.80 3.47
C THR A 109 -10.89 5.24 3.59
N ASP A 110 -9.56 5.40 3.59
CA ASP A 110 -8.96 6.74 3.52
C ASP A 110 -9.48 7.49 2.27
N PRO A 111 -9.91 8.75 2.41
CA PRO A 111 -10.50 9.51 1.29
C PRO A 111 -9.57 9.66 0.08
N LEU A 112 -8.24 9.72 0.29
CA LEU A 112 -7.26 9.80 -0.80
C LEU A 112 -7.12 8.46 -1.51
N GLU A 113 -7.13 7.34 -0.75
CA GLU A 113 -7.11 5.99 -1.33
C GLU A 113 -8.40 5.72 -2.13
N ALA A 114 -9.56 6.15 -1.63
CA ALA A 114 -10.82 6.04 -2.34
C ALA A 114 -10.78 6.82 -3.67
N ARG A 115 -10.32 8.09 -3.64
CA ARG A 115 -10.18 8.94 -4.83
C ARG A 115 -9.19 8.35 -5.84
N ALA A 116 -8.06 7.85 -5.37
CA ALA A 116 -7.06 7.19 -6.22
C ALA A 116 -7.62 5.93 -6.89
N ARG A 117 -8.36 5.12 -6.14
CA ARG A 117 -9.02 3.92 -6.65
C ARG A 117 -10.04 4.23 -7.74
N GLU A 118 -10.86 5.27 -7.57
CA GLU A 118 -11.82 5.74 -8.58
C GLU A 118 -11.11 6.13 -9.89
N ALA A 119 -9.89 6.66 -9.78
CA ALA A 119 -9.03 7.00 -10.92
C ALA A 119 -8.21 5.82 -11.46
N GLY A 120 -8.38 4.61 -10.93
CA GLY A 120 -7.64 3.41 -11.33
C GLY A 120 -6.16 3.41 -10.91
N LEU A 121 -5.79 4.17 -9.89
CA LEU A 121 -4.44 4.29 -9.37
C LEU A 121 -4.23 3.36 -8.17
N ASN A 122 -3.04 2.74 -8.10
CA ASN A 122 -2.58 2.00 -6.94
C ASN A 122 -1.93 2.98 -5.95
N TYR A 123 -2.70 3.42 -4.97
CA TYR A 123 -2.26 4.35 -3.93
C TYR A 123 -2.41 3.73 -2.55
N VAL A 124 -1.37 3.86 -1.73
CA VAL A 124 -1.40 3.51 -0.30
C VAL A 124 -0.83 4.69 0.47
N ARG A 125 -1.57 5.16 1.47
CA ARG A 125 -1.11 6.22 2.35
C ARG A 125 -0.13 5.69 3.38
N LEU A 126 0.95 6.43 3.61
CA LEU A 126 1.96 6.17 4.63
C LEU A 126 2.10 7.38 5.57
N GLU A 127 2.85 7.21 6.65
CA GLU A 127 3.14 8.31 7.59
C GLU A 127 4.46 8.99 7.24
N GLY A 128 4.39 10.10 6.51
CA GLY A 128 5.58 10.83 6.07
C GLY A 128 5.25 12.17 5.41
N GLU A 129 6.27 12.85 4.90
CA GLU A 129 6.19 14.21 4.36
C GLU A 129 6.58 14.31 2.88
N VAL A 130 7.14 13.24 2.31
CA VAL A 130 7.56 13.20 0.90
C VAL A 130 6.59 12.37 0.10
N GLY A 131 5.84 13.01 -0.78
CA GLY A 131 4.98 12.31 -1.74
C GLY A 131 5.83 11.58 -2.79
N VAL A 132 5.45 10.37 -3.17
CA VAL A 132 6.17 9.56 -4.17
C VAL A 132 5.23 9.07 -5.25
N LEU A 133 5.62 9.31 -6.51
CA LEU A 133 4.98 8.76 -7.69
C LEU A 133 6.02 8.05 -8.56
N GLY A 134 5.66 6.91 -9.12
CA GLY A 134 6.50 6.21 -10.09
C GLY A 134 5.69 5.30 -11.01
N ASN A 135 6.35 4.72 -11.98
CA ASN A 135 5.76 3.74 -12.90
C ASN A 135 6.37 2.35 -12.68
N GLY A 136 5.55 1.47 -12.14
CA GLY A 136 5.91 0.12 -11.77
C GLY A 136 6.21 -0.05 -10.28
N ALA A 137 5.49 -0.98 -9.66
CA ALA A 137 5.51 -1.20 -8.21
C ALA A 137 6.92 -1.41 -7.64
N GLY A 138 7.79 -2.14 -8.34
CA GLY A 138 9.17 -2.38 -7.91
C GLY A 138 10.01 -1.11 -7.86
N LEU A 139 9.87 -0.21 -8.86
CA LEU A 139 10.55 1.08 -8.86
C LEU A 139 10.04 1.98 -7.74
N VAL A 140 8.72 2.00 -7.52
CA VAL A 140 8.13 2.79 -6.42
C VAL A 140 8.64 2.29 -5.08
N MET A 141 8.63 0.97 -4.81
CA MET A 141 9.18 0.40 -3.57
C MET A 141 10.64 0.79 -3.34
N SER A 142 11.50 0.63 -4.36
CA SER A 142 12.89 1.07 -4.27
C SER A 142 13.02 2.57 -4.02
N THR A 143 12.14 3.39 -4.61
CA THR A 143 12.13 4.83 -4.40
C THR A 143 11.77 5.19 -2.97
N LEU A 144 10.80 4.48 -2.35
CA LEU A 144 10.46 4.65 -0.94
C LEU A 144 11.66 4.40 -0.04
N ASP A 145 12.40 3.30 -0.29
CA ASP A 145 13.59 2.94 0.49
C ASP A 145 14.69 4.01 0.37
N VAL A 146 14.96 4.50 -0.84
CA VAL A 146 15.97 5.54 -1.08
C VAL A 146 15.54 6.87 -0.46
N VAL A 147 14.26 7.25 -0.53
CA VAL A 147 13.73 8.45 0.15
C VAL A 147 13.84 8.32 1.66
N ALA A 148 13.50 7.18 2.24
CA ALA A 148 13.65 6.93 3.68
C ALA A 148 15.11 7.06 4.11
N GLY A 149 16.05 6.43 3.39
CA GLY A 149 17.49 6.53 3.67
C GLY A 149 18.06 7.95 3.51
N ALA A 150 17.62 8.71 2.49
CA ALA A 150 17.98 10.11 2.33
C ALA A 150 17.42 10.96 3.49
N GLY A 151 16.19 10.68 3.89
CA GLY A 151 15.49 11.39 4.95
C GLY A 151 16.17 11.32 6.31
N GLU A 152 16.94 10.26 6.60
CA GLU A 152 17.74 10.17 7.83
C GLU A 152 18.71 11.37 7.97
N ARG A 153 19.25 11.86 6.84
CA ARG A 153 20.13 13.03 6.80
C ARG A 153 19.36 14.36 6.80
N HIS A 154 18.08 14.33 6.54
CA HIS A 154 17.19 15.47 6.38
C HIS A 154 16.04 15.46 7.39
N GLY A 155 16.37 15.54 8.68
CA GLY A 155 15.40 15.71 9.77
C GLY A 155 14.42 14.54 9.96
N GLY A 156 14.75 13.34 9.45
CA GLY A 156 13.92 12.14 9.54
C GLY A 156 12.70 12.16 8.60
N MET A 157 12.82 12.85 7.45
CA MET A 157 11.76 12.87 6.44
C MET A 157 11.47 11.47 5.92
N LYS A 158 10.18 11.13 5.75
CA LYS A 158 9.73 9.81 5.33
C LYS A 158 8.82 9.89 4.10
N PRO A 159 8.69 8.80 3.32
CA PRO A 159 7.67 8.71 2.28
C PRO A 159 6.26 8.84 2.86
N ALA A 160 5.41 9.63 2.22
CA ALA A 160 4.03 9.89 2.61
C ALA A 160 3.03 8.91 1.99
N ASN A 161 3.42 8.27 0.91
CA ASN A 161 2.57 7.35 0.16
C ASN A 161 3.39 6.43 -0.75
N PHE A 162 2.77 5.32 -1.12
CA PHE A 162 3.09 4.57 -2.32
C PHE A 162 2.11 4.99 -3.42
N LEU A 163 2.56 5.31 -4.63
CA LEU A 163 1.71 5.47 -5.80
C LEU A 163 2.41 4.91 -7.04
N ASP A 164 1.83 3.84 -7.59
CA ASP A 164 2.22 3.27 -8.88
C ASP A 164 1.21 3.69 -9.95
N LEU A 165 1.71 4.40 -10.97
CA LEU A 165 0.92 4.81 -12.14
C LEU A 165 0.60 3.64 -13.07
N GLY A 166 1.25 2.48 -12.88
CA GLY A 166 1.15 1.35 -13.80
C GLY A 166 1.97 1.52 -15.09
N GLY A 167 2.05 0.43 -15.84
CA GLY A 167 2.69 0.42 -17.15
C GLY A 167 1.77 0.97 -18.25
N GLY A 168 2.29 1.87 -19.09
CA GLY A 168 1.51 2.46 -20.20
C GLY A 168 0.60 3.62 -19.78
N SER A 169 0.88 4.27 -18.65
CA SER A 169 0.08 5.39 -18.14
C SER A 169 0.05 6.58 -19.11
N SER A 170 -1.14 7.16 -19.27
CA SER A 170 -1.35 8.37 -20.07
C SER A 170 -0.95 9.63 -19.30
N ALA A 171 -0.90 10.76 -20.01
CA ALA A 171 -0.66 12.07 -19.41
C ALA A 171 -1.75 12.42 -18.36
N GLU A 172 -3.01 12.02 -18.61
CA GLU A 172 -4.13 12.25 -17.69
C GLU A 172 -3.97 11.45 -16.39
N VAL A 173 -3.50 10.19 -16.49
CA VAL A 173 -3.23 9.35 -15.33
C VAL A 173 -2.11 9.95 -14.48
N MET A 174 -1.05 10.45 -15.11
CA MET A 174 0.03 11.17 -14.43
C MET A 174 -0.48 12.43 -13.73
N ALA A 175 -1.30 13.23 -14.43
CA ALA A 175 -1.89 14.45 -13.87
C ALA A 175 -2.75 14.13 -12.63
N THR A 176 -3.63 13.15 -12.75
CA THR A 176 -4.49 12.72 -11.64
C THR A 176 -3.68 12.19 -10.45
N GLY A 177 -2.64 11.40 -10.71
CA GLY A 177 -1.75 10.91 -9.65
C GLY A 177 -1.05 12.05 -8.90
N LEU A 178 -0.54 13.04 -9.64
CA LEU A 178 0.08 14.22 -9.05
C LEU A 178 -0.90 15.05 -8.22
N GLU A 179 -2.14 15.24 -8.71
CA GLU A 179 -3.21 15.92 -7.98
C GLU A 179 -3.58 15.21 -6.67
N VAL A 180 -3.70 13.88 -6.70
CA VAL A 180 -4.01 13.09 -5.50
C VAL A 180 -2.92 13.29 -4.45
N VAL A 181 -1.64 13.10 -4.80
CA VAL A 181 -0.53 13.27 -3.85
C VAL A 181 -0.38 14.71 -3.38
N ALA A 182 -0.56 15.69 -4.28
CA ALA A 182 -0.48 17.10 -3.93
C ALA A 182 -1.60 17.54 -2.96
N SER A 183 -2.75 16.85 -2.96
CA SER A 183 -3.88 17.16 -2.08
C SER A 183 -3.69 16.64 -0.63
N ASP A 184 -2.74 15.72 -0.38
CA ASP A 184 -2.47 15.24 0.98
C ASP A 184 -1.82 16.35 1.83
N PRO A 185 -2.45 16.77 2.94
CA PRO A 185 -1.94 17.87 3.78
C PRO A 185 -0.60 17.54 4.48
N GLN A 186 -0.25 16.27 4.64
CA GLN A 186 1.03 15.87 5.24
C GLN A 186 2.22 16.02 4.27
N VAL A 187 1.98 15.90 2.96
CA VAL A 187 3.02 16.02 1.94
C VAL A 187 3.58 17.45 1.89
N ARG A 188 4.90 17.58 1.89
CA ARG A 188 5.63 18.85 1.82
C ARG A 188 6.34 19.05 0.49
N ALA A 189 6.85 17.98 -0.09
CA ALA A 189 7.46 17.94 -1.42
C ALA A 189 7.16 16.61 -2.08
N ILE A 190 7.22 16.56 -3.40
CA ILE A 190 6.83 15.38 -4.19
C ILE A 190 8.02 14.94 -5.03
N LEU A 191 8.30 13.63 -5.04
CA LEU A 191 9.23 12.99 -5.96
C LEU A 191 8.46 12.21 -7.03
N VAL A 192 8.68 12.58 -8.28
CA VAL A 192 8.25 11.81 -9.46
C VAL A 192 9.48 11.09 -10.00
N ASN A 193 9.51 9.76 -9.83
CA ASN A 193 10.59 8.92 -10.33
C ASN A 193 10.07 7.95 -11.39
N VAL A 194 10.44 8.17 -12.64
CA VAL A 194 9.98 7.39 -13.78
C VAL A 194 11.13 6.79 -14.56
N PHE A 195 11.01 5.51 -14.86
CA PHE A 195 11.84 4.82 -15.83
C PHE A 195 11.00 4.53 -17.09
N GLY A 196 11.33 5.22 -18.17
CA GLY A 196 10.68 5.07 -19.47
C GLY A 196 10.86 3.67 -20.04
N GLY A 197 9.76 2.95 -20.13
CA GLY A 197 9.65 1.65 -20.77
C GLY A 197 8.43 1.67 -21.69
N ILE A 198 7.34 0.99 -21.31
CA ILE A 198 6.05 1.06 -21.98
C ILE A 198 5.46 2.48 -21.85
N THR A 199 5.52 3.06 -20.64
CA THR A 199 5.26 4.50 -20.43
C THR A 199 6.51 5.28 -20.84
N SER A 200 6.40 6.22 -21.75
CA SER A 200 7.53 7.03 -22.18
C SER A 200 7.67 8.32 -21.34
N CYS A 201 8.89 8.79 -21.16
CA CYS A 201 9.19 9.96 -20.32
C CYS A 201 8.59 11.27 -20.85
N ASP A 202 8.43 11.42 -22.15
CA ASP A 202 7.78 12.58 -22.77
C ASP A 202 6.27 12.64 -22.44
N THR A 203 5.59 11.47 -22.44
CA THR A 203 4.18 11.37 -21.99
C THR A 203 4.04 11.77 -20.51
N VAL A 204 4.96 11.33 -19.66
CA VAL A 204 4.98 11.70 -18.24
C VAL A 204 5.23 13.20 -18.06
N ALA A 205 6.21 13.76 -18.78
CA ALA A 205 6.51 15.18 -18.73
C ALA A 205 5.29 16.03 -19.15
N GLN A 206 4.58 15.61 -20.21
CA GLN A 206 3.37 16.28 -20.65
C GLN A 206 2.25 16.17 -19.59
N GLY A 207 2.15 15.05 -18.89
CA GLY A 207 1.21 14.87 -17.78
C GLY A 207 1.49 15.81 -16.62
N ILE A 208 2.76 16.04 -16.28
CA ILE A 208 3.15 17.02 -15.26
C ILE A 208 2.75 18.43 -15.69
N VAL A 209 3.01 18.82 -16.94
CA VAL A 209 2.60 20.14 -17.50
C VAL A 209 1.09 20.29 -17.40
N THR A 210 0.33 19.28 -17.83
CA THR A 210 -1.15 19.28 -17.77
C THR A 210 -1.67 19.42 -16.34
N ALA A 211 -1.08 18.71 -15.39
CA ALA A 211 -1.45 18.81 -13.97
C ALA A 211 -1.25 20.23 -13.44
N VAL A 212 -0.12 20.84 -13.77
CA VAL A 212 0.20 22.22 -13.35
C VAL A 212 -0.80 23.21 -13.92
N GLU A 213 -1.16 23.08 -15.20
CA GLU A 213 -2.16 23.92 -15.84
C GLU A 213 -3.55 23.76 -15.19
N SER A 214 -3.97 22.52 -14.92
CA SER A 214 -5.24 22.21 -14.28
C SER A 214 -5.36 22.78 -12.85
N LEU A 215 -4.24 22.71 -12.09
CA LEU A 215 -4.17 23.20 -10.72
C LEU A 215 -3.96 24.73 -10.62
N GLY A 216 -3.66 25.40 -11.74
CA GLY A 216 -3.30 26.81 -11.73
C GLY A 216 -1.94 27.08 -11.05
N GLY A 217 -1.05 26.11 -11.05
CA GLY A 217 0.28 26.11 -10.43
C GLY A 217 0.49 24.89 -9.53
N LEU A 218 1.72 24.66 -9.07
CA LEU A 218 2.04 23.58 -8.15
C LEU A 218 1.80 24.03 -6.71
N PRO A 219 0.92 23.36 -5.95
CA PRO A 219 0.74 23.67 -4.53
C PRO A 219 1.93 23.23 -3.66
N LYS A 220 2.81 22.38 -4.22
CA LYS A 220 3.98 21.82 -3.54
C LYS A 220 5.14 21.65 -4.51
N PRO A 221 6.41 21.82 -4.08
CA PRO A 221 7.57 21.56 -4.92
C PRO A 221 7.60 20.11 -5.42
N VAL A 222 7.99 19.94 -6.68
CA VAL A 222 8.11 18.64 -7.35
C VAL A 222 9.53 18.44 -7.82
N VAL A 223 10.14 17.34 -7.42
CA VAL A 223 11.42 16.86 -7.94
C VAL A 223 11.12 15.75 -8.94
N VAL A 224 11.70 15.84 -10.14
CA VAL A 224 11.44 14.88 -11.21
C VAL A 224 12.73 14.21 -11.65
N ARG A 225 12.70 12.87 -11.67
CA ARG A 225 13.75 12.05 -12.29
C ARG A 225 13.11 11.26 -13.42
N LEU A 226 13.63 11.49 -14.63
CA LEU A 226 13.25 10.78 -15.85
C LEU A 226 14.47 10.05 -16.41
N ASP A 227 14.33 8.75 -16.67
CA ASP A 227 15.35 7.90 -17.29
C ASP A 227 14.68 6.88 -18.21
N GLY A 228 15.45 6.23 -19.10
CA GLY A 228 14.93 5.28 -20.08
C GLY A 228 14.38 5.95 -21.35
N ASN A 229 13.32 5.38 -21.93
CA ASN A 229 12.78 5.81 -23.21
C ASN A 229 12.30 7.26 -23.19
N ASN A 230 12.78 8.06 -24.18
CA ASN A 230 12.45 9.48 -24.37
C ASN A 230 12.77 10.37 -23.16
N ALA A 231 13.75 9.99 -22.31
CA ALA A 231 14.12 10.78 -21.14
C ALA A 231 14.61 12.19 -21.51
N ASP A 232 15.45 12.32 -22.54
CA ASP A 232 15.93 13.63 -23.00
C ASP A 232 14.79 14.51 -23.51
N THR A 233 13.85 13.94 -24.25
CA THR A 233 12.66 14.66 -24.72
C THR A 233 11.78 15.09 -23.54
N GLY A 234 11.56 14.21 -22.56
CA GLY A 234 10.80 14.55 -21.36
C GLY A 234 11.44 15.66 -20.54
N ARG A 235 12.77 15.61 -20.36
CA ARG A 235 13.52 16.69 -19.69
C ARG A 235 13.43 18.01 -20.45
N ALA A 236 13.52 17.98 -21.79
CA ALA A 236 13.35 19.17 -22.62
C ALA A 236 11.95 19.79 -22.47
N ILE A 237 10.88 18.98 -22.48
CA ILE A 237 9.50 19.46 -22.27
C ILE A 237 9.38 20.19 -20.92
N LEU A 238 9.93 19.62 -19.84
CA LEU A 238 9.88 20.25 -18.51
C LEU A 238 10.72 21.54 -18.45
N ALA A 239 11.87 21.57 -19.12
CA ALA A 239 12.73 22.75 -19.21
C ALA A 239 12.07 23.88 -19.99
N ASP A 240 11.45 23.57 -21.15
CA ASP A 240 10.75 24.55 -22.00
C ASP A 240 9.50 25.11 -21.31
N ALA A 241 8.79 24.28 -20.55
CA ALA A 241 7.63 24.69 -19.76
C ALA A 241 8.01 25.63 -18.60
N ALA A 242 9.27 25.61 -18.15
CA ALA A 242 9.83 26.47 -17.10
C ALA A 242 8.93 26.60 -15.85
N ILE A 243 8.38 25.49 -15.38
CA ILE A 243 7.40 25.44 -14.30
C ILE A 243 8.06 25.82 -12.97
N GLU A 244 7.56 26.84 -12.31
CA GLU A 244 8.00 27.23 -10.97
C GLU A 244 7.72 26.08 -9.97
N GLY A 245 8.74 25.72 -9.19
CA GLY A 245 8.63 24.62 -8.21
C GLY A 245 8.95 23.22 -8.76
N VAL A 246 9.28 23.07 -10.04
CA VAL A 246 9.82 21.82 -10.61
C VAL A 246 11.34 21.85 -10.65
N THR A 247 11.96 20.78 -10.14
CA THR A 247 13.42 20.55 -10.21
C THR A 247 13.68 19.21 -10.86
N VAL A 248 14.45 19.18 -11.93
CA VAL A 248 14.85 17.95 -12.64
C VAL A 248 16.20 17.48 -12.13
N VAL A 249 16.32 16.18 -11.82
CA VAL A 249 17.54 15.54 -11.27
C VAL A 249 17.81 14.24 -12.03
N ASP A 250 19.08 13.94 -12.30
CA ASP A 250 19.46 12.83 -13.18
C ASP A 250 19.42 11.46 -12.49
N THR A 251 19.70 11.39 -11.19
CA THR A 251 19.81 10.12 -10.44
C THR A 251 18.72 9.99 -9.38
N MET A 252 18.36 8.75 -9.05
CA MET A 252 17.35 8.47 -8.02
C MET A 252 17.83 8.93 -6.63
N ASP A 253 19.08 8.64 -6.27
CA ASP A 253 19.68 9.07 -5.00
C ASP A 253 19.72 10.60 -4.88
N GLY A 254 20.15 11.28 -5.95
CA GLY A 254 20.16 12.75 -5.98
C GLY A 254 18.76 13.34 -5.88
N ALA A 255 17.78 12.74 -6.53
CA ALA A 255 16.39 13.20 -6.46
C ALA A 255 15.80 12.99 -5.06
N ALA A 256 16.10 11.89 -4.42
CA ALA A 256 15.69 11.61 -3.03
C ALA A 256 16.34 12.60 -2.04
N ASP A 257 17.62 12.89 -2.21
CA ASP A 257 18.34 13.87 -1.37
C ASP A 257 17.75 15.28 -1.53
N VAL A 258 17.51 15.71 -2.76
CA VAL A 258 16.91 17.03 -3.05
C VAL A 258 15.50 17.15 -2.51
N VAL A 259 14.63 16.13 -2.72
CA VAL A 259 13.23 16.22 -2.27
C VAL A 259 13.11 16.19 -0.74
N THR A 260 13.93 15.38 -0.05
CA THR A 260 13.94 15.33 1.41
C THR A 260 14.49 16.61 2.02
N ALA A 261 15.52 17.22 1.43
CA ALA A 261 16.04 18.54 1.85
C ALA A 261 14.99 19.65 1.68
N ILE A 262 14.20 19.62 0.59
CA ILE A 262 13.10 20.56 0.37
C ILE A 262 12.00 20.35 1.44
N ALA A 263 11.60 19.10 1.68
CA ALA A 263 10.58 18.76 2.67
C ALA A 263 10.98 19.17 4.07
N GLU A 264 12.23 18.93 4.48
CA GLU A 264 12.81 19.38 5.75
C GLU A 264 12.69 20.90 5.92
N LYS A 265 13.15 21.64 4.93
CA LYS A 265 13.10 23.11 4.94
C LYS A 265 11.68 23.65 5.12
N ILE A 266 10.70 23.05 4.44
CA ILE A 266 9.29 23.46 4.54
C ILE A 266 8.69 23.03 5.89
N SER A 267 9.09 21.88 6.43
CA SER A 267 8.61 21.37 7.72
C SER A 267 9.13 22.18 8.93
N GLY A 268 10.16 23.02 8.76
CA GLY A 268 10.76 23.80 9.82
C GLY A 268 11.43 22.95 10.92
N ARG A 269 11.67 21.66 10.66
CA ARG A 269 12.43 20.80 11.58
C ARG A 269 13.91 21.18 11.49
N PRO A 270 14.61 21.38 12.63
CA PRO A 270 16.05 21.62 12.59
C PRO A 270 16.77 20.37 12.10
N ALA A 271 17.78 20.56 11.22
CA ALA A 271 18.65 19.49 10.75
C ALA A 271 19.10 18.63 11.94
N GLY A 272 18.96 17.31 11.80
CA GLY A 272 19.33 16.37 12.84
C GLY A 272 20.77 16.62 13.29
N LYS A 273 20.97 16.83 14.58
CA LYS A 273 22.33 16.82 15.14
C LYS A 273 22.87 15.42 14.93
N GLU A 274 23.96 15.32 14.19
CA GLU A 274 24.79 14.12 14.15
C GLU A 274 24.95 13.56 15.56
N ALA A 275 24.51 12.30 15.76
CA ALA A 275 24.72 11.55 16.99
C ALA A 275 25.90 10.60 16.81
#